data_75f6d8f2b4e030e6166cc13f8336dec2
#
_entry.id   75f6d8f2b4e030e6166cc13f8336dec2
#
_cell.length_a   1.000
_cell.length_b   1.000
_cell.length_c   1.000
_cell.angle_alpha   90.00
_cell.angle_beta   90.00
_cell.angle_gamma   90.00
#
_symmetry.space_group_name_H-M   'P 1'
#
loop_
_entity.id
_entity.type
_entity.pdbx_description
1 polymer ?
#
loop_
_entity_poly.entity_id
_entity_poly.type
_entity_poly.pdbx_seq_one_letter_code
_entity_poly.pdbx_strand_id
1 'polypeptide(L)'
;CGGNAGSGITTAQSLGVNFAKDTKKLQIGGNVQYGHSDNDARRKTSSETFLGETSSFAQSENFSNRNRHDFRVDFRLEWRPDTLTTIIFRPNGSYSQTESSSRSWSKTENNSHSPVNEKEAASSSKSHNASFNGSLMAFRRLNNKGRNLSLGARFGYSDSESDSYSDSKTEFFEKDSISDISRYTDRNSDSRNWSVSASYTEPVFKNHFLQLRYEFAHRKQLSQSLVYDSINYYPYPEYIERGYDNELSTRVENFYDTHTADVSVRGIHPKMMYSVGVGVTPQSSLSKTTIGPNYKKNLPEQNVLNWAPSVMFRYMFNKQHVLMFRYRGRSSTPNIEDLQEV
;
A
#
# COMPACT_ATOMS: atom_id res chain seq x y z
N CYS A 1 18.12 10.86 5.10
CA CYS A 1 18.31 9.59 5.82
C CYS A 1 17.72 9.75 7.21
N GLY A 2 16.45 9.46 7.38
CA GLY A 2 15.78 9.33 8.66
C GLY A 2 15.44 7.85 8.85
N GLY A 3 16.38 7.06 9.35
CA GLY A 3 16.08 5.73 9.84
C GLY A 3 15.25 5.88 11.11
N ASN A 4 13.99 5.40 11.10
CA ASN A 4 13.30 5.11 12.35
C ASN A 4 14.16 4.07 13.08
N ALA A 5 14.86 4.49 14.11
CA ALA A 5 15.52 3.59 15.04
C ALA A 5 14.39 2.75 15.65
N GLY A 6 14.32 1.47 15.30
CA GLY A 6 13.37 0.53 15.90
C GLY A 6 13.57 0.52 17.41
N SER A 7 12.49 0.54 18.17
CA SER A 7 12.58 0.36 19.63
C SER A 7 12.98 -1.10 19.92
N GLY A 8 13.98 -1.31 20.78
CA GLY A 8 14.43 -2.64 21.19
C GLY A 8 15.76 -3.06 20.57
N ILE A 9 16.12 -4.33 20.77
CA ILE A 9 17.34 -4.96 20.23
C ILE A 9 16.97 -5.63 18.91
N THR A 10 17.65 -5.25 17.83
CA THR A 10 17.45 -5.83 16.51
C THR A 10 18.72 -6.51 16.03
N THR A 11 18.62 -7.78 15.69
CA THR A 11 19.65 -8.52 14.97
C THR A 11 19.21 -8.67 13.54
N ALA A 12 19.98 -8.15 12.58
CA ALA A 12 19.65 -8.20 11.17
C ALA A 12 20.82 -8.73 10.34
N GLN A 13 20.50 -9.57 9.36
CA GLN A 13 21.43 -10.12 8.41
C GLN A 13 20.87 -9.94 7.01
N SER A 14 21.71 -9.60 6.04
CA SER A 14 21.30 -9.50 4.65
C SER A 14 22.36 -10.03 3.72
N LEU A 15 21.92 -10.70 2.66
CA LEU A 15 22.77 -11.18 1.57
C LEU A 15 22.17 -10.67 0.27
N GLY A 16 23.00 -10.09 -0.59
CA GLY A 16 22.56 -9.59 -1.89
C GLY A 16 23.55 -9.91 -2.97
N VAL A 17 23.03 -10.25 -4.15
CA VAL A 17 23.80 -10.46 -5.36
C VAL A 17 23.27 -9.52 -6.43
N ASN A 18 24.17 -8.73 -7.01
CA ASN A 18 23.90 -7.84 -8.11
C ASN A 18 24.63 -8.34 -9.36
N PHE A 19 23.97 -8.26 -10.50
CA PHE A 19 24.61 -8.52 -11.78
C PHE A 19 24.21 -7.46 -12.79
N ALA A 20 25.09 -7.13 -13.71
CA ALA A 20 24.82 -6.21 -14.79
C ALA A 20 25.65 -6.61 -16.03
N LYS A 21 25.03 -6.48 -17.21
CA LYS A 21 25.71 -6.60 -18.50
C LYS A 21 25.20 -5.48 -19.40
N ASP A 22 26.14 -4.72 -19.95
CA ASP A 22 25.85 -3.63 -20.86
C ASP A 22 26.50 -3.88 -22.21
N THR A 23 25.71 -3.80 -23.28
CA THR A 23 26.13 -3.83 -24.65
C THR A 23 25.42 -2.71 -25.42
N LYS A 24 25.89 -2.37 -26.63
CA LYS A 24 25.28 -1.32 -27.45
C LYS A 24 23.77 -1.52 -27.69
N LYS A 25 23.31 -2.77 -27.72
CA LYS A 25 21.90 -3.12 -28.02
C LYS A 25 21.11 -3.67 -26.85
N LEU A 26 21.79 -4.16 -25.82
CA LEU A 26 21.15 -4.88 -24.73
C LEU A 26 21.81 -4.55 -23.40
N GLN A 27 21.02 -4.03 -22.48
CA GLN A 27 21.40 -3.83 -21.09
C GLN A 27 20.54 -4.75 -20.23
N ILE A 28 21.18 -5.57 -19.41
CA ILE A 28 20.53 -6.46 -18.45
C ILE A 28 21.14 -6.18 -17.10
N GLY A 29 20.30 -6.03 -16.10
CA GLY A 29 20.74 -5.89 -14.73
C GLY A 29 19.71 -6.49 -13.78
N GLY A 30 20.17 -6.91 -12.63
CA GLY A 30 19.29 -7.45 -11.62
C GLY A 30 19.94 -7.51 -10.26
N ASN A 31 19.08 -7.66 -9.28
CA ASN A 31 19.42 -7.78 -7.88
C ASN A 31 18.56 -8.88 -7.27
N VAL A 32 19.19 -9.73 -6.48
CA VAL A 32 18.53 -10.72 -5.62
C VAL A 32 19.00 -10.46 -4.21
N GLN A 33 18.07 -10.27 -3.31
CA GLN A 33 18.37 -9.95 -1.92
C GLN A 33 17.55 -10.85 -0.99
N TYR A 34 18.22 -11.37 0.02
CA TYR A 34 17.62 -12.03 1.16
C TYR A 34 17.96 -11.25 2.41
N GLY A 35 16.98 -11.06 3.28
CA GLY A 35 17.11 -10.41 4.57
C GLY A 35 16.46 -11.25 5.67
N HIS A 36 17.10 -11.28 6.82
CA HIS A 36 16.52 -11.82 8.05
C HIS A 36 16.68 -10.77 9.14
N SER A 37 15.64 -10.57 9.93
CA SER A 37 15.69 -9.71 11.10
C SER A 37 14.91 -10.29 12.26
N ASP A 38 15.51 -10.21 13.43
CA ASP A 38 14.90 -10.54 14.71
C ASP A 38 14.93 -9.31 15.61
N ASN A 39 13.78 -8.92 16.15
CA ASN A 39 13.62 -7.74 16.97
C ASN A 39 12.92 -8.09 18.28
N ASP A 40 13.59 -7.83 19.39
CA ASP A 40 13.06 -7.92 20.73
C ASP A 40 12.89 -6.52 21.31
N ALA A 41 11.67 -6.18 21.68
CA ALA A 41 11.38 -4.87 22.25
C ALA A 41 10.62 -4.97 23.56
N ARG A 42 11.01 -4.10 24.50
CA ARG A 42 10.31 -3.87 25.76
C ARG A 42 9.97 -2.39 25.85
N ARG A 43 8.70 -2.11 26.07
CA ARG A 43 8.21 -0.74 26.24
C ARG A 43 7.47 -0.60 27.55
N LYS A 44 7.85 0.40 28.35
CA LYS A 44 7.13 0.82 29.54
C LYS A 44 6.57 2.22 29.30
N THR A 45 5.33 2.44 29.64
CA THR A 45 4.69 3.76 29.52
C THR A 45 3.98 4.04 30.83
N SER A 46 4.14 5.26 31.32
CA SER A 46 3.38 5.82 32.43
C SER A 46 2.79 7.14 31.96
N SER A 47 1.51 7.34 32.17
CA SER A 47 0.81 8.56 31.74
C SER A 47 -0.18 9.00 32.82
N GLU A 48 -0.34 10.29 32.94
CA GLU A 48 -1.40 10.94 33.73
C GLU A 48 -2.30 11.71 32.77
N THR A 49 -3.59 11.49 32.88
CA THR A 49 -4.59 12.20 32.06
C THR A 49 -5.44 13.06 33.00
N PHE A 50 -5.44 14.37 32.76
CA PHE A 50 -6.22 15.32 33.53
C PHE A 50 -7.65 15.39 32.96
N LEU A 51 -8.64 15.12 33.81
CA LEU A 51 -10.06 15.10 33.49
C LEU A 51 -10.80 16.18 34.32
N GLY A 52 -10.45 17.43 34.07
CA GLY A 52 -10.97 18.56 34.90
C GLY A 52 -10.31 18.59 36.27
N GLU A 53 -11.11 18.38 37.34
CA GLU A 53 -10.60 18.36 38.73
C GLU A 53 -10.05 16.98 39.15
N THR A 54 -10.10 15.98 38.29
CA THR A 54 -9.65 14.63 38.56
C THR A 54 -8.53 14.20 37.61
N SER A 55 -7.71 13.27 38.05
CA SER A 55 -6.68 12.65 37.22
C SER A 55 -6.88 11.15 37.10
N SER A 56 -6.46 10.57 36.00
CA SER A 56 -6.36 9.12 35.78
C SER A 56 -4.90 8.76 35.48
N PHE A 57 -4.39 7.78 36.19
CA PHE A 57 -3.03 7.28 36.04
C PHE A 57 -3.05 5.96 35.31
N ALA A 58 -2.31 5.84 34.21
CA ALA A 58 -2.17 4.62 33.46
C ALA A 58 -0.71 4.19 33.37
N GLN A 59 -0.46 2.91 33.66
CA GLN A 59 0.83 2.27 33.49
C GLN A 59 0.67 1.10 32.54
N SER A 60 1.62 0.91 31.64
CA SER A 60 1.64 -0.24 30.75
C SER A 60 3.05 -0.73 30.49
N GLU A 61 3.16 -2.04 30.32
CA GLU A 61 4.37 -2.71 29.89
C GLU A 61 4.04 -3.63 28.73
N ASN A 62 4.83 -3.55 27.66
CA ASN A 62 4.67 -4.38 26.48
C ASN A 62 6.02 -5.02 26.14
N PHE A 63 5.99 -6.33 25.91
CA PHE A 63 7.07 -7.13 25.36
C PHE A 63 6.65 -7.59 23.99
N SER A 64 7.50 -7.43 23.00
CA SER A 64 7.24 -7.94 21.65
C SER A 64 8.49 -8.55 21.05
N ASN A 65 8.32 -9.68 20.40
CA ASN A 65 9.30 -10.31 19.53
C ASN A 65 8.76 -10.32 18.11
N ARG A 66 9.62 -10.03 17.14
CA ARG A 66 9.28 -10.09 15.72
C ARG A 66 10.42 -10.66 14.92
N ASN A 67 10.17 -11.81 14.30
CA ASN A 67 11.06 -12.47 13.38
C ASN A 67 10.56 -12.27 11.95
N ARG A 68 11.45 -11.86 11.03
CA ARG A 68 11.10 -11.58 9.65
C ARG A 68 12.13 -12.10 8.68
N HIS A 69 11.68 -12.76 7.64
CA HIS A 69 12.43 -13.16 6.47
C HIS A 69 11.90 -12.42 5.25
N ASP A 70 12.79 -11.82 4.49
CA ASP A 70 12.48 -11.08 3.25
C ASP A 70 13.30 -11.64 2.10
N PHE A 71 12.64 -11.89 0.98
CA PHE A 71 13.27 -12.22 -0.28
C PHE A 71 12.80 -11.24 -1.36
N ARG A 72 13.72 -10.64 -2.09
CA ARG A 72 13.42 -9.67 -3.15
C ARG A 72 14.23 -9.98 -4.39
N VAL A 73 13.58 -9.80 -5.52
CA VAL A 73 14.18 -9.94 -6.86
C VAL A 73 13.75 -8.72 -7.68
N ASP A 74 14.73 -8.01 -8.20
CA ASP A 74 14.53 -6.92 -9.16
C ASP A 74 15.33 -7.25 -10.42
N PHE A 75 14.69 -7.09 -11.56
CA PHE A 75 15.32 -7.33 -12.85
C PHE A 75 14.99 -6.19 -13.80
N ARG A 76 15.96 -5.80 -14.62
CA ARG A 76 15.79 -4.83 -15.70
C ARG A 76 16.43 -5.34 -16.96
N LEU A 77 15.67 -5.31 -18.03
CA LEU A 77 16.12 -5.53 -19.38
C LEU A 77 15.80 -4.29 -20.20
N GLU A 78 16.78 -3.73 -20.88
CA GLU A 78 16.61 -2.67 -21.87
C GLU A 78 17.19 -3.15 -23.19
N TRP A 79 16.32 -3.26 -24.20
CA TRP A 79 16.69 -3.71 -25.53
C TRP A 79 16.51 -2.60 -26.54
N ARG A 80 17.55 -2.33 -27.31
CA ARG A 80 17.60 -1.35 -28.40
C ARG A 80 17.84 -2.07 -29.71
N PRO A 81 16.77 -2.63 -30.36
CA PRO A 81 16.94 -3.36 -31.63
C PRO A 81 17.52 -2.48 -32.72
N ASP A 82 17.15 -1.20 -32.74
CA ASP A 82 17.64 -0.16 -33.64
C ASP A 82 17.85 1.17 -32.89
N THR A 83 18.28 2.23 -33.60
CA THR A 83 18.54 3.56 -33.04
C THR A 83 17.27 4.36 -32.72
N LEU A 84 16.10 3.88 -33.12
CA LEU A 84 14.82 4.56 -33.00
C LEU A 84 13.92 3.90 -31.97
N THR A 85 14.20 2.64 -31.61
CA THR A 85 13.35 1.82 -30.73
C THR A 85 14.07 1.45 -29.45
N THR A 86 13.39 1.63 -28.32
CA THR A 86 13.85 1.17 -27.02
C THR A 86 12.72 0.42 -26.33
N ILE A 87 12.99 -0.80 -25.87
CA ILE A 87 12.05 -1.63 -25.13
C ILE A 87 12.65 -1.87 -23.75
N ILE A 88 11.88 -1.60 -22.73
CA ILE A 88 12.29 -1.74 -21.33
C ILE A 88 11.31 -2.68 -20.63
N PHE A 89 11.85 -3.74 -20.04
CA PHE A 89 11.10 -4.67 -19.21
C PHE A 89 11.67 -4.68 -17.80
N ARG A 90 10.82 -4.46 -16.79
CA ARG A 90 11.20 -4.39 -15.37
C ARG A 90 10.25 -5.22 -14.53
N PRO A 91 10.50 -6.53 -14.39
CA PRO A 91 9.81 -7.35 -13.40
C PRO A 91 10.49 -7.21 -12.04
N ASN A 92 9.70 -7.25 -10.98
CA ASN A 92 10.17 -7.37 -9.60
C ASN A 92 9.25 -8.29 -8.82
N GLY A 93 9.81 -8.98 -7.85
CA GLY A 93 9.07 -9.85 -6.96
C GLY A 93 9.59 -9.74 -5.53
N SER A 94 8.71 -9.92 -4.58
CA SER A 94 9.08 -10.01 -3.18
C SER A 94 8.23 -11.07 -2.47
N TYR A 95 8.87 -11.72 -1.52
CA TYR A 95 8.22 -12.62 -0.58
C TYR A 95 8.70 -12.27 0.81
N SER A 96 7.80 -12.15 1.77
CA SER A 96 8.14 -11.98 3.16
C SER A 96 7.31 -12.86 4.07
N GLN A 97 7.95 -13.43 5.07
CA GLN A 97 7.33 -14.13 6.16
C GLN A 97 7.64 -13.37 7.45
N THR A 98 6.62 -13.12 8.26
CA THR A 98 6.77 -12.46 9.55
C THR A 98 6.05 -13.27 10.61
N GLU A 99 6.74 -13.58 11.68
CA GLU A 99 6.20 -14.14 12.90
C GLU A 99 6.36 -13.11 14.01
N SER A 100 5.30 -12.81 14.73
CA SER A 100 5.36 -11.87 15.83
C SER A 100 4.57 -12.38 17.03
N SER A 101 5.08 -12.08 18.21
CA SER A 101 4.40 -12.32 19.48
C SER A 101 4.48 -11.09 20.36
N SER A 102 3.45 -10.83 21.12
CA SER A 102 3.48 -9.77 22.12
C SER A 102 2.75 -10.18 23.39
N ARG A 103 3.21 -9.64 24.50
CA ARG A 103 2.52 -9.70 25.79
C ARG A 103 2.48 -8.31 26.37
N SER A 104 1.33 -7.91 26.83
CA SER A 104 1.14 -6.60 27.44
C SER A 104 0.39 -6.72 28.75
N TRP A 105 0.79 -5.85 29.67
CA TRP A 105 0.09 -5.61 30.92
C TRP A 105 -0.21 -4.12 31.02
N SER A 106 -1.38 -3.78 31.50
CA SER A 106 -1.72 -2.37 31.78
C SER A 106 -2.62 -2.26 32.98
N LYS A 107 -2.46 -1.19 33.74
CA LYS A 107 -3.24 -0.85 34.92
C LYS A 107 -3.66 0.62 34.86
N THR A 108 -4.91 0.88 35.18
CA THR A 108 -5.45 2.25 35.30
C THR A 108 -5.90 2.48 36.72
N GLU A 109 -5.53 3.61 37.30
CA GLU A 109 -5.90 4.05 38.64
C GLU A 109 -6.61 5.40 38.57
N ASN A 110 -7.50 5.62 39.52
CA ASN A 110 -8.17 6.91 39.68
C ASN A 110 -7.32 7.92 40.45
N ASN A 111 -7.87 9.11 40.72
CA ASN A 111 -7.21 10.20 41.43
C ASN A 111 -6.73 9.81 42.85
N SER A 112 -7.36 8.83 43.50
CA SER A 112 -6.98 8.30 44.80
C SER A 112 -6.03 7.13 44.71
N HIS A 113 -5.44 6.86 43.56
CA HIS A 113 -4.60 5.70 43.25
C HIS A 113 -5.30 4.34 43.50
N SER A 114 -6.62 4.33 43.52
CA SER A 114 -7.40 3.07 43.56
C SER A 114 -7.48 2.46 42.16
N PRO A 115 -7.29 1.13 42.01
CA PRO A 115 -7.35 0.50 40.69
C PRO A 115 -8.75 0.56 40.10
N VAL A 116 -8.83 1.00 38.84
CA VAL A 116 -10.06 1.06 38.02
C VAL A 116 -10.16 -0.20 37.18
N ASN A 117 -9.10 -0.53 36.45
CA ASN A 117 -8.98 -1.76 35.70
C ASN A 117 -7.54 -2.23 35.58
N GLU A 118 -7.40 -3.52 35.36
CA GLU A 118 -6.15 -4.18 35.02
C GLU A 118 -6.37 -5.09 33.82
N LYS A 119 -5.47 -5.03 32.84
CA LYS A 119 -5.56 -5.82 31.62
C LYS A 119 -4.27 -6.56 31.35
N GLU A 120 -4.38 -7.83 31.09
CA GLU A 120 -3.34 -8.67 30.51
C GLU A 120 -3.77 -9.07 29.10
N ALA A 121 -2.84 -9.03 28.16
CA ALA A 121 -3.09 -9.49 26.82
C ALA A 121 -1.86 -10.17 26.22
N ALA A 122 -2.10 -11.22 25.45
CA ALA A 122 -1.11 -11.92 24.66
C ALA A 122 -1.61 -12.04 23.22
N SER A 123 -0.69 -11.88 22.28
CA SER A 123 -1.01 -12.11 20.87
C SER A 123 0.16 -12.77 20.14
N SER A 124 -0.16 -13.58 19.17
CA SER A 124 0.79 -14.15 18.22
C SER A 124 0.23 -14.06 16.82
N SER A 125 1.07 -13.79 15.85
CA SER A 125 0.66 -13.79 14.45
C SER A 125 1.75 -14.32 13.54
N LYS A 126 1.31 -14.99 12.48
CA LYS A 126 2.15 -15.44 11.38
C LYS A 126 1.56 -14.91 10.08
N SER A 127 2.37 -14.22 9.30
CA SER A 127 1.95 -13.64 8.04
C SER A 127 2.91 -13.97 6.91
N HIS A 128 2.33 -14.19 5.73
CA HIS A 128 3.03 -14.37 4.48
C HIS A 128 2.56 -13.31 3.50
N ASN A 129 3.50 -12.66 2.84
CA ASN A 129 3.19 -11.67 1.81
C ASN A 129 4.02 -12.00 0.57
N ALA A 130 3.35 -12.19 -0.55
CA ALA A 130 3.97 -12.37 -1.86
C ALA A 130 3.53 -11.23 -2.79
N SER A 131 4.45 -10.67 -3.55
CA SER A 131 4.10 -9.72 -4.59
C SER A 131 4.93 -9.94 -5.84
N PHE A 132 4.30 -9.73 -6.98
CA PHE A 132 4.96 -9.76 -8.27
C PHE A 132 4.43 -8.62 -9.13
N ASN A 133 5.33 -7.78 -9.63
CA ASN A 133 5.00 -6.66 -10.49
C ASN A 133 5.87 -6.68 -11.73
N GLY A 134 5.33 -6.18 -12.82
CA GLY A 134 6.07 -6.03 -14.04
C GLY A 134 5.62 -4.81 -14.84
N SER A 135 6.57 -4.17 -15.50
CA SER A 135 6.32 -3.12 -16.45
C SER A 135 7.06 -3.37 -17.75
N LEU A 136 6.33 -3.29 -18.86
CA LEU A 136 6.87 -3.32 -20.21
C LEU A 136 6.60 -1.97 -20.86
N MET A 137 7.63 -1.33 -21.37
CA MET A 137 7.54 -0.05 -22.07
C MET A 137 8.28 -0.15 -23.40
N ALA A 138 7.63 0.28 -24.47
CA ALA A 138 8.20 0.37 -25.80
C ALA A 138 8.13 1.84 -26.26
N PHE A 139 9.28 2.39 -26.63
CA PHE A 139 9.42 3.75 -27.16
C PHE A 139 9.91 3.67 -28.60
N ARG A 140 9.27 4.39 -29.50
CA ARG A 140 9.71 4.50 -30.87
C ARG A 140 9.68 5.95 -31.36
N ARG A 141 10.82 6.41 -31.81
CA ARG A 141 10.92 7.68 -32.52
C ARG A 141 10.50 7.47 -33.99
N LEU A 142 9.49 8.22 -34.41
CA LEU A 142 8.90 8.05 -35.74
C LEU A 142 9.53 9.00 -36.78
N ASN A 143 10.13 10.13 -36.32
CA ASN A 143 10.87 11.03 -37.19
C ASN A 143 11.94 11.82 -36.39
N ASN A 144 12.73 12.62 -37.10
CA ASN A 144 13.78 13.47 -36.49
C ASN A 144 13.26 14.81 -35.95
N LYS A 145 11.97 15.11 -36.13
CA LYS A 145 11.34 16.37 -35.69
C LYS A 145 10.68 16.27 -34.31
N GLY A 146 10.76 15.10 -33.66
CA GLY A 146 10.24 14.89 -32.31
C GLY A 146 8.93 14.08 -32.24
N ARG A 147 8.43 13.56 -33.38
CA ARG A 147 7.29 12.62 -33.37
C ARG A 147 7.72 11.31 -32.74
N ASN A 148 6.99 10.88 -31.73
CA ASN A 148 7.26 9.63 -31.03
C ASN A 148 5.98 8.94 -30.56
N LEU A 149 6.09 7.63 -30.41
CA LEU A 149 5.06 6.77 -29.86
C LEU A 149 5.64 6.00 -28.68
N SER A 150 4.95 5.95 -27.56
CA SER A 150 5.27 5.07 -26.45
C SER A 150 4.06 4.20 -26.08
N LEU A 151 4.33 2.93 -25.87
CA LEU A 151 3.36 1.94 -25.42
C LEU A 151 3.81 1.40 -24.08
N GLY A 152 2.90 1.21 -23.16
CA GLY A 152 3.17 0.68 -21.84
C GLY A 152 2.16 -0.40 -21.45
N ALA A 153 2.66 -1.43 -20.80
CA ALA A 153 1.84 -2.40 -20.10
C ALA A 153 2.40 -2.62 -18.70
N ARG A 154 1.54 -2.68 -17.70
CA ARG A 154 1.89 -2.99 -16.33
C ARG A 154 0.99 -4.07 -15.80
N PHE A 155 1.52 -4.90 -14.96
CA PHE A 155 0.73 -5.86 -14.20
C PHE A 155 1.29 -5.97 -12.78
N GLY A 156 0.42 -6.27 -11.85
CA GLY A 156 0.76 -6.48 -10.46
C GLY A 156 -0.13 -7.56 -9.86
N TYR A 157 0.48 -8.37 -9.04
CA TYR A 157 -0.15 -9.37 -8.20
C TYR A 157 0.40 -9.22 -6.79
N SER A 158 -0.47 -9.23 -5.81
CA SER A 158 -0.07 -9.33 -4.40
C SER A 158 -1.03 -10.24 -3.66
N ASP A 159 -0.46 -11.07 -2.83
CA ASP A 159 -1.16 -11.98 -1.95
C ASP A 159 -0.61 -11.83 -0.54
N SER A 160 -1.51 -11.75 0.44
CA SER A 160 -1.19 -11.59 1.84
C SER A 160 -2.10 -12.46 2.68
N GLU A 161 -1.49 -13.39 3.39
CA GLU A 161 -2.18 -14.26 4.34
C GLU A 161 -1.65 -13.99 5.74
N SER A 162 -2.52 -13.97 6.73
CA SER A 162 -2.14 -13.76 8.12
C SER A 162 -3.07 -14.47 9.08
N ASP A 163 -2.50 -15.35 9.89
CA ASP A 163 -3.13 -15.97 11.04
C ASP A 163 -2.75 -15.24 12.30
N SER A 164 -3.69 -14.93 13.15
CA SER A 164 -3.43 -14.28 14.43
C SER A 164 -4.29 -14.84 15.55
N TYR A 165 -3.65 -15.00 16.70
CA TYR A 165 -4.28 -15.39 17.98
C TYR A 165 -4.15 -14.24 18.93
N SER A 166 -5.19 -13.93 19.66
CA SER A 166 -5.18 -12.90 20.69
C SER A 166 -6.03 -13.32 21.89
N ASP A 167 -5.43 -13.25 23.06
CA ASP A 167 -6.08 -13.48 24.34
C ASP A 167 -5.98 -12.19 25.16
N SER A 168 -7.08 -11.77 25.79
CA SER A 168 -7.08 -10.63 26.67
C SER A 168 -8.04 -10.82 27.83
N LYS A 169 -7.51 -10.62 29.05
CA LYS A 169 -8.29 -10.60 30.27
C LYS A 169 -8.25 -9.20 30.87
N THR A 170 -9.43 -8.64 31.11
CA THR A 170 -9.57 -7.33 31.74
C THR A 170 -10.43 -7.46 32.99
N GLU A 171 -9.89 -7.04 34.12
CA GLU A 171 -10.58 -6.97 35.41
C GLU A 171 -11.00 -5.53 35.65
N PHE A 172 -12.29 -5.31 35.96
CA PHE A 172 -12.88 -4.02 36.25
C PHE A 172 -13.25 -3.97 37.73
N PHE A 173 -12.43 -3.30 38.52
CA PHE A 173 -12.58 -3.28 39.99
C PHE A 173 -13.84 -2.53 40.46
N GLU A 174 -14.25 -1.47 39.76
CA GLU A 174 -15.44 -0.72 40.13
C GLU A 174 -16.76 -1.48 39.84
N LYS A 175 -16.72 -2.40 38.87
CA LYS A 175 -17.90 -3.17 38.44
C LYS A 175 -17.89 -4.60 38.94
N ASP A 176 -16.82 -5.01 39.63
CA ASP A 176 -16.57 -6.38 40.07
C ASP A 176 -16.83 -7.40 38.93
N SER A 177 -16.26 -7.10 37.76
CA SER A 177 -16.49 -7.89 36.55
C SER A 177 -15.18 -8.19 35.82
N ILE A 178 -15.14 -9.34 35.18
CA ILE A 178 -14.00 -9.80 34.37
C ILE A 178 -14.48 -10.00 32.93
N SER A 179 -13.75 -9.44 32.00
CA SER A 179 -13.89 -9.71 30.57
C SER A 179 -12.71 -10.55 30.09
N ASP A 180 -13.02 -11.73 29.57
CA ASP A 180 -12.04 -12.67 29.03
C ASP A 180 -12.39 -12.94 27.57
N ILE A 181 -11.49 -12.60 26.64
CA ILE A 181 -11.71 -12.64 25.19
C ILE A 181 -10.55 -13.37 24.56
N SER A 182 -10.84 -14.47 23.87
CA SER A 182 -9.89 -15.20 23.04
C SER A 182 -10.38 -15.22 21.59
N ARG A 183 -9.49 -14.83 20.66
CA ARG A 183 -9.82 -14.74 19.22
C ARG A 183 -8.76 -15.35 18.36
N TYR A 184 -9.21 -16.09 17.35
CA TYR A 184 -8.42 -16.42 16.18
C TYR A 184 -8.95 -15.63 14.99
N THR A 185 -8.05 -15.05 14.21
CA THR A 185 -8.40 -14.31 13.00
C THR A 185 -7.55 -14.79 11.83
N ASP A 186 -8.24 -15.29 10.80
CA ASP A 186 -7.68 -15.62 9.50
C ASP A 186 -7.95 -14.47 8.53
N ARG A 187 -6.88 -13.89 8.00
CA ARG A 187 -6.95 -12.80 7.01
C ARG A 187 -6.31 -13.22 5.72
N ASN A 188 -7.02 -12.99 4.64
CA ASN A 188 -6.53 -13.18 3.28
C ASN A 188 -6.84 -11.94 2.44
N SER A 189 -5.85 -11.44 1.73
CA SER A 189 -5.99 -10.32 0.81
C SER A 189 -5.25 -10.62 -0.50
N ASP A 190 -5.99 -10.68 -1.61
CA ASP A 190 -5.47 -10.86 -2.97
C ASP A 190 -5.75 -9.58 -3.77
N SER A 191 -4.76 -9.09 -4.47
CA SER A 191 -4.91 -7.93 -5.37
C SER A 191 -4.26 -8.22 -6.71
N ARG A 192 -5.02 -8.00 -7.78
CA ARG A 192 -4.59 -8.14 -9.17
C ARG A 192 -4.87 -6.85 -9.91
N ASN A 193 -3.86 -6.31 -10.52
CA ASN A 193 -3.99 -5.09 -11.31
C ASN A 193 -3.21 -5.21 -12.60
N TRP A 194 -3.77 -4.65 -13.66
CA TRP A 194 -3.07 -4.49 -14.92
C TRP A 194 -3.48 -3.19 -15.59
N SER A 195 -2.58 -2.62 -16.36
CA SER A 195 -2.88 -1.44 -17.17
C SER A 195 -2.16 -1.48 -18.50
N VAL A 196 -2.78 -0.86 -19.49
CA VAL A 196 -2.18 -0.62 -20.79
C VAL A 196 -2.26 0.88 -21.11
N SER A 197 -1.20 1.41 -21.66
CA SER A 197 -1.12 2.84 -21.99
C SER A 197 -0.48 3.09 -23.35
N ALA A 198 -0.92 4.13 -24.01
CA ALA A 198 -0.34 4.64 -25.23
C ALA A 198 -0.15 6.15 -25.11
N SER A 199 0.99 6.66 -25.55
CA SER A 199 1.26 8.09 -25.62
C SER A 199 1.87 8.43 -26.98
N TYR A 200 1.30 9.43 -27.64
CA TYR A 200 1.73 9.92 -28.91
C TYR A 200 2.09 11.39 -28.83
N THR A 201 3.24 11.74 -29.38
CA THR A 201 3.73 13.13 -29.44
C THR A 201 3.87 13.55 -30.90
N GLU A 202 3.18 14.64 -31.25
CA GLU A 202 3.22 15.26 -32.58
C GLU A 202 3.87 16.63 -32.50
N PRO A 203 4.92 16.91 -33.28
CA PRO A 203 5.42 18.27 -33.48
C PRO A 203 4.42 19.06 -34.35
N VAL A 204 3.73 20.05 -33.75
CA VAL A 204 2.72 20.85 -34.46
C VAL A 204 3.30 22.13 -35.06
N PHE A 205 4.25 22.75 -34.36
CA PHE A 205 4.99 23.94 -34.82
C PHE A 205 6.44 23.83 -34.38
N LYS A 206 7.28 24.80 -34.83
CA LYS A 206 8.66 24.90 -34.36
C LYS A 206 8.68 25.00 -32.85
N ASN A 207 9.35 24.05 -32.16
CA ASN A 207 9.47 23.95 -30.71
C ASN A 207 8.15 23.70 -29.93
N HIS A 208 7.07 23.35 -30.61
CA HIS A 208 5.80 23.04 -29.97
C HIS A 208 5.35 21.62 -30.31
N PHE A 209 4.86 20.91 -29.28
CA PHE A 209 4.50 19.50 -29.35
C PHE A 209 3.11 19.31 -28.74
N LEU A 210 2.23 18.63 -29.45
CA LEU A 210 0.99 18.09 -28.92
C LEU A 210 1.26 16.69 -28.40
N GLN A 211 0.87 16.43 -27.17
CA GLN A 211 0.97 15.11 -26.57
C GLN A 211 -0.43 14.59 -26.23
N LEU A 212 -0.72 13.40 -26.70
CA LEU A 212 -1.93 12.64 -26.41
C LEU A 212 -1.51 11.41 -25.60
N ARG A 213 -2.21 11.14 -24.52
CA ARG A 213 -2.02 9.94 -23.72
C ARG A 213 -3.36 9.31 -23.39
N TYR A 214 -3.38 8.00 -23.46
CA TYR A 214 -4.49 7.19 -22.98
C TYR A 214 -3.96 6.04 -22.15
N GLU A 215 -4.64 5.74 -21.05
CA GLU A 215 -4.36 4.59 -20.17
C GLU A 215 -5.67 3.96 -19.73
N PHE A 216 -5.77 2.64 -19.84
CA PHE A 216 -6.79 1.84 -19.21
C PHE A 216 -6.16 1.02 -18.10
N ALA A 217 -6.75 1.03 -16.91
CA ALA A 217 -6.32 0.26 -15.76
C ALA A 217 -7.49 -0.50 -15.16
N HIS A 218 -7.27 -1.77 -14.89
CA HIS A 218 -8.19 -2.66 -14.17
C HIS A 218 -7.55 -3.13 -12.87
N ARG A 219 -8.31 -3.11 -11.79
CA ARG A 219 -7.89 -3.61 -10.48
C ARG A 219 -9.01 -4.43 -9.85
N LYS A 220 -8.67 -5.65 -9.44
CA LYS A 220 -9.49 -6.49 -8.58
C LYS A 220 -8.79 -6.65 -7.24
N GLN A 221 -9.53 -6.51 -6.15
CA GLN A 221 -9.02 -6.70 -4.79
C GLN A 221 -10.02 -7.53 -4.00
N LEU A 222 -9.55 -8.63 -3.43
CA LEU A 222 -10.26 -9.43 -2.43
C LEU A 222 -9.68 -9.08 -1.05
N SER A 223 -10.53 -8.84 -0.08
CA SER A 223 -10.17 -8.72 1.32
C SER A 223 -11.10 -9.61 2.14
N GLN A 224 -10.52 -10.53 2.87
CA GLN A 224 -11.24 -11.44 3.75
C GLN A 224 -10.62 -11.37 5.15
N SER A 225 -11.47 -11.33 6.17
CA SER A 225 -11.08 -11.45 7.57
C SER A 225 -12.13 -12.32 8.25
N LEU A 226 -11.78 -13.55 8.59
CA LEU A 226 -12.64 -14.47 9.31
C LEU A 226 -12.22 -14.48 10.77
N VAL A 227 -13.14 -14.13 11.65
CA VAL A 227 -12.93 -14.06 13.09
C VAL A 227 -13.66 -15.21 13.77
N TYR A 228 -12.93 -15.96 14.57
CA TYR A 228 -13.43 -17.04 15.39
C TYR A 228 -13.28 -16.57 16.83
N ASP A 229 -14.40 -16.27 17.46
CA ASP A 229 -14.46 -15.81 18.84
C ASP A 229 -14.88 -16.95 19.75
N SER A 230 -14.10 -17.19 20.79
CA SER A 230 -14.45 -18.16 21.81
C SER A 230 -14.14 -17.60 23.19
N ILE A 231 -15.20 -17.44 23.96
CA ILE A 231 -15.12 -16.86 25.29
C ILE A 231 -14.44 -17.83 26.28
N ASN A 232 -14.32 -19.12 25.99
CA ASN A 232 -13.93 -20.09 27.00
C ASN A 232 -13.12 -21.29 26.50
N TYR A 233 -12.41 -21.20 25.36
CA TYR A 233 -11.76 -22.40 24.91
C TYR A 233 -10.36 -22.25 24.33
N TYR A 234 -9.47 -23.04 24.85
CA TYR A 234 -8.15 -23.38 24.29
C TYR A 234 -8.03 -24.92 24.35
N PRO A 235 -7.69 -25.65 23.29
CA PRO A 235 -6.84 -25.31 22.17
C PRO A 235 -7.54 -25.22 20.79
N TYR A 236 -6.84 -24.60 19.88
CA TYR A 236 -7.01 -24.20 18.51
C TYR A 236 -7.96 -24.97 17.55
N PRO A 237 -7.98 -26.29 17.43
CA PRO A 237 -8.81 -26.97 16.42
C PRO A 237 -10.31 -26.72 16.54
N GLU A 238 -10.80 -26.42 17.72
CA GLU A 238 -12.24 -26.29 17.98
C GLU A 238 -12.84 -24.95 17.59
N TYR A 239 -12.03 -23.89 17.43
CA TYR A 239 -12.50 -22.61 16.89
C TYR A 239 -12.97 -22.78 15.44
N ILE A 240 -12.24 -23.55 14.66
CA ILE A 240 -12.53 -23.78 13.23
C ILE A 240 -13.78 -24.66 13.07
N GLU A 241 -14.00 -25.60 13.95
CA GLU A 241 -15.17 -26.48 13.89
C GLU A 241 -16.49 -25.76 14.19
N ARG A 242 -16.47 -24.69 14.98
CA ARG A 242 -17.67 -23.89 15.33
C ARG A 242 -18.09 -22.89 14.25
N GLY A 243 -17.22 -22.62 13.26
CA GLY A 243 -17.44 -21.62 12.26
C GLY A 243 -17.06 -20.20 12.73
N TYR A 244 -16.93 -19.29 11.79
CA TYR A 244 -16.58 -17.89 12.07
C TYR A 244 -17.80 -17.09 12.56
N ASP A 245 -17.52 -16.02 13.30
CA ASP A 245 -18.50 -15.03 13.74
C ASP A 245 -18.85 -14.10 12.57
N ASN A 246 -20.11 -14.07 12.15
CA ASN A 246 -20.59 -13.26 11.03
C ASN A 246 -20.55 -11.75 11.30
N GLU A 247 -20.70 -11.32 12.56
CA GLU A 247 -20.70 -9.89 12.92
C GLU A 247 -19.28 -9.31 12.93
N LEU A 248 -18.29 -10.15 13.25
CA LEU A 248 -16.87 -9.76 13.32
C LEU A 248 -16.12 -10.08 12.03
N SER A 249 -16.69 -10.91 11.15
CA SER A 249 -16.03 -11.35 9.92
C SER A 249 -16.48 -10.52 8.73
N THR A 250 -15.57 -10.38 7.75
CA THR A 250 -15.85 -9.65 6.51
C THR A 250 -15.21 -10.34 5.32
N ARG A 251 -15.91 -10.31 4.18
CA ARG A 251 -15.34 -10.67 2.88
C ARG A 251 -15.88 -9.73 1.82
N VAL A 252 -14.97 -8.98 1.22
CA VAL A 252 -15.28 -7.94 0.24
C VAL A 252 -14.43 -8.13 -1.01
N GLU A 253 -15.06 -8.07 -2.18
CA GLU A 253 -14.41 -8.02 -3.48
C GLU A 253 -14.66 -6.64 -4.11
N ASN A 254 -13.59 -5.93 -4.43
CA ASN A 254 -13.62 -4.62 -5.06
C ASN A 254 -13.07 -4.72 -6.48
N PHE A 255 -13.78 -4.10 -7.42
CA PHE A 255 -13.39 -4.00 -8.83
C PHE A 255 -13.30 -2.51 -9.20
N TYR A 256 -12.24 -2.13 -9.90
CA TYR A 256 -12.04 -0.76 -10.37
C TYR A 256 -11.60 -0.79 -11.84
N ASP A 257 -12.33 -0.05 -12.66
CA ASP A 257 -11.97 0.21 -14.04
C ASP A 257 -11.74 1.70 -14.21
N THR A 258 -10.57 2.08 -14.68
CA THR A 258 -10.17 3.47 -14.80
C THR A 258 -9.65 3.73 -16.20
N HIS A 259 -10.23 4.71 -16.86
CA HIS A 259 -9.75 5.25 -18.12
C HIS A 259 -9.13 6.62 -17.85
N THR A 260 -7.96 6.88 -18.36
CA THR A 260 -7.31 8.19 -18.28
C THR A 260 -6.97 8.67 -19.66
N ALA A 261 -7.47 9.82 -20.03
CA ALA A 261 -7.15 10.47 -21.30
C ALA A 261 -6.58 11.85 -21.02
N ASP A 262 -5.36 12.12 -21.47
CA ASP A 262 -4.65 13.39 -21.28
C ASP A 262 -4.35 14.01 -22.65
N VAL A 263 -4.56 15.30 -22.76
CA VAL A 263 -4.14 16.13 -23.87
C VAL A 263 -3.32 17.27 -23.34
N SER A 264 -2.12 17.49 -23.88
CA SER A 264 -1.26 18.60 -23.48
C SER A 264 -0.48 19.19 -24.66
N VAL A 265 -0.24 20.48 -24.58
CA VAL A 265 0.65 21.20 -25.47
C VAL A 265 1.90 21.62 -24.70
N ARG A 266 3.06 21.34 -25.27
CA ARG A 266 4.35 21.63 -24.69
C ARG A 266 5.18 22.51 -25.64
N GLY A 267 5.71 23.62 -25.11
CA GLY A 267 6.68 24.47 -25.82
C GLY A 267 8.07 24.31 -25.21
N ILE A 268 9.08 24.14 -26.06
CA ILE A 268 10.49 24.00 -25.66
C ILE A 268 11.33 25.04 -26.40
N HIS A 269 11.79 26.06 -25.68
CA HIS A 269 12.62 27.10 -26.19
C HIS A 269 13.97 27.16 -25.41
N PRO A 270 15.02 27.78 -25.90
CA PRO A 270 16.33 27.74 -25.23
C PRO A 270 16.35 28.21 -23.78
N LYS A 271 15.51 29.16 -23.42
CA LYS A 271 15.39 29.70 -22.05
C LYS A 271 14.04 29.43 -21.38
N MET A 272 13.06 28.93 -22.12
CA MET A 272 11.70 28.79 -21.64
C MET A 272 11.14 27.42 -22.02
N MET A 273 10.49 26.77 -21.07
CA MET A 273 9.72 25.55 -21.30
C MET A 273 8.35 25.69 -20.61
N TYR A 274 7.29 25.33 -21.31
CA TYR A 274 5.97 25.27 -20.73
C TYR A 274 5.20 24.05 -21.19
N SER A 275 4.25 23.64 -20.41
CA SER A 275 3.28 22.59 -20.74
C SER A 275 1.94 22.98 -20.15
N VAL A 276 0.90 22.92 -20.97
CA VAL A 276 -0.49 23.13 -20.55
C VAL A 276 -1.30 21.95 -21.03
N GLY A 277 -2.08 21.37 -20.15
CA GLY A 277 -2.86 20.20 -20.49
C GLY A 277 -4.07 20.01 -19.60
N VAL A 278 -4.95 19.13 -20.03
CA VAL A 278 -6.10 18.65 -19.27
C VAL A 278 -6.18 17.14 -19.38
N GLY A 279 -6.43 16.49 -18.26
CA GLY A 279 -6.72 15.08 -18.16
C GLY A 279 -8.16 14.84 -17.73
N VAL A 280 -8.77 13.82 -18.26
CA VAL A 280 -10.08 13.30 -17.84
C VAL A 280 -9.93 11.85 -17.42
N THR A 281 -10.55 11.50 -16.30
CA THR A 281 -10.44 10.16 -15.72
C THR A 281 -11.82 9.66 -15.30
N PRO A 282 -12.58 9.06 -16.21
CA PRO A 282 -13.75 8.26 -15.85
C PRO A 282 -13.29 7.00 -15.12
N GLN A 283 -13.93 6.74 -14.00
CA GLN A 283 -13.68 5.57 -13.15
C GLN A 283 -15.00 4.91 -12.79
N SER A 284 -15.05 3.59 -12.93
CA SER A 284 -16.10 2.72 -12.42
C SER A 284 -15.56 1.93 -11.24
N SER A 285 -16.36 1.79 -10.19
CA SER A 285 -16.03 0.96 -9.02
C SER A 285 -17.23 0.17 -8.56
N LEU A 286 -17.00 -1.11 -8.25
CA LEU A 286 -18.01 -2.04 -7.77
C LEU A 286 -17.46 -2.77 -6.56
N SER A 287 -18.23 -2.77 -5.47
CA SER A 287 -17.92 -3.52 -4.25
C SER A 287 -18.99 -4.59 -3.99
N LYS A 288 -18.52 -5.82 -3.76
CA LYS A 288 -19.39 -6.97 -3.43
C LYS A 288 -18.99 -7.51 -2.07
N THR A 289 -19.88 -7.39 -1.10
CA THR A 289 -19.71 -7.97 0.25
C THR A 289 -20.43 -9.30 0.29
N THR A 290 -19.71 -10.36 0.63
CA THR A 290 -20.27 -11.73 0.70
C THR A 290 -20.36 -12.27 2.14
N ILE A 291 -19.60 -11.72 3.08
CA ILE A 291 -19.62 -12.03 4.51
C ILE A 291 -19.59 -10.72 5.29
N GLY A 292 -20.32 -10.66 6.39
CA GLY A 292 -20.32 -9.54 7.32
C GLY A 292 -21.70 -8.91 7.54
N PRO A 293 -21.84 -7.99 8.48
CA PRO A 293 -23.11 -7.37 8.84
C PRO A 293 -23.75 -6.59 7.66
N ASN A 294 -22.95 -6.16 6.72
CA ASN A 294 -23.38 -5.44 5.51
C ASN A 294 -23.52 -6.30 4.25
N TYR A 295 -23.49 -7.62 4.38
CA TYR A 295 -23.50 -8.51 3.21
C TYR A 295 -24.73 -8.34 2.28
N LYS A 296 -25.85 -7.85 2.80
CA LYS A 296 -27.07 -7.57 2.01
C LYS A 296 -27.08 -6.15 1.39
N LYS A 297 -26.14 -5.30 1.75
CA LYS A 297 -26.01 -3.92 1.25
C LYS A 297 -24.93 -3.85 0.16
N ASN A 298 -25.08 -4.64 -0.93
CA ASN A 298 -24.23 -4.43 -2.09
C ASN A 298 -24.50 -3.03 -2.64
N LEU A 299 -23.47 -2.19 -2.63
CA LEU A 299 -23.56 -0.87 -3.22
C LEU A 299 -23.67 -1.00 -4.74
N PRO A 300 -24.52 -0.18 -5.41
CA PRO A 300 -24.54 -0.13 -6.86
C PRO A 300 -23.17 0.31 -7.38
N GLU A 301 -22.89 -0.04 -8.64
CA GLU A 301 -21.70 0.43 -9.32
C GLU A 301 -21.62 1.95 -9.28
N GLN A 302 -20.49 2.48 -8.83
CA GLN A 302 -20.24 3.91 -8.74
C GLN A 302 -19.44 4.37 -9.96
N ASN A 303 -19.97 5.37 -10.67
CA ASN A 303 -19.29 5.97 -11.80
C ASN A 303 -18.94 7.42 -11.48
N VAL A 304 -17.66 7.74 -11.56
CA VAL A 304 -17.12 9.07 -11.25
C VAL A 304 -16.32 9.58 -12.44
N LEU A 305 -16.54 10.83 -12.81
CA LEU A 305 -15.75 11.52 -13.81
C LEU A 305 -14.89 12.59 -13.13
N ASN A 306 -13.59 12.39 -13.15
CA ASN A 306 -12.62 13.34 -12.65
C ASN A 306 -11.96 14.06 -13.81
N TRP A 307 -11.66 15.35 -13.64
CA TRP A 307 -10.86 16.12 -14.58
C TRP A 307 -9.78 16.92 -13.84
N ALA A 308 -8.63 17.06 -14.45
CA ALA A 308 -7.48 17.68 -13.81
C ALA A 308 -6.70 18.54 -14.81
N PRO A 309 -6.72 19.86 -14.68
CA PRO A 309 -5.85 20.74 -15.45
C PRO A 309 -4.42 20.66 -14.91
N SER A 310 -3.46 20.81 -15.81
CA SER A 310 -2.05 20.86 -15.46
C SER A 310 -1.36 21.99 -16.20
N VAL A 311 -0.54 22.75 -15.50
CA VAL A 311 0.29 23.80 -16.06
C VAL A 311 1.69 23.67 -15.49
N MET A 312 2.68 23.70 -16.35
CA MET A 312 4.08 23.79 -15.96
C MET A 312 4.71 24.90 -16.77
N PHE A 313 5.43 25.78 -16.11
CA PHE A 313 6.21 26.84 -16.72
C PHE A 313 7.59 26.88 -16.09
N ARG A 314 8.62 26.93 -16.89
CA ARG A 314 10.00 27.06 -16.46
C ARG A 314 10.69 28.12 -17.32
N TYR A 315 11.31 29.09 -16.67
CA TYR A 315 12.13 30.12 -17.34
C TYR A 315 13.52 30.17 -16.73
N MET A 316 14.55 30.10 -17.58
CA MET A 316 15.94 30.19 -17.20
C MET A 316 16.45 31.63 -17.52
N PHE A 317 16.61 32.49 -16.50
CA PHE A 317 17.24 33.80 -16.64
C PHE A 317 18.71 33.62 -17.00
N ASN A 318 19.39 32.76 -16.28
CA ASN A 318 20.77 32.33 -16.50
C ASN A 318 20.99 30.93 -15.91
N LYS A 319 22.25 30.42 -15.91
CA LYS A 319 22.59 29.11 -15.40
C LYS A 319 22.31 28.93 -13.88
N GLN A 320 22.25 30.04 -13.13
CA GLN A 320 22.07 30.02 -11.66
C GLN A 320 20.65 30.38 -11.22
N HIS A 321 19.89 31.10 -12.07
CA HIS A 321 18.54 31.58 -11.71
C HIS A 321 17.49 30.97 -12.64
N VAL A 322 16.61 30.18 -12.06
CA VAL A 322 15.51 29.49 -12.74
C VAL A 322 14.22 29.79 -12.00
N LEU A 323 13.22 30.30 -12.72
CA LEU A 323 11.83 30.39 -12.23
C LEU A 323 11.08 29.15 -12.66
N MET A 324 10.42 28.48 -11.74
CA MET A 324 9.54 27.34 -12.04
C MET A 324 8.18 27.55 -11.38
N PHE A 325 7.14 27.46 -12.19
CA PHE A 325 5.75 27.41 -11.74
C PHE A 325 5.15 26.06 -12.15
N ARG A 326 4.48 25.41 -11.22
CA ARG A 326 3.78 24.16 -11.50
C ARG A 326 2.43 24.17 -10.79
N TYR A 327 1.38 23.93 -11.56
CA TYR A 327 0.04 23.68 -11.08
C TYR A 327 -0.41 22.31 -11.59
N ARG A 328 -0.96 21.49 -10.72
CA ARG A 328 -1.60 20.23 -11.08
C ARG A 328 -2.86 20.07 -10.23
N GLY A 329 -4.01 20.15 -10.89
CA GLY A 329 -5.26 19.74 -10.29
C GLY A 329 -5.18 18.24 -9.93
N ARG A 330 -5.76 17.88 -8.80
CA ARG A 330 -5.97 16.49 -8.41
C ARG A 330 -7.41 16.36 -7.99
N SER A 331 -8.05 15.31 -8.47
CA SER A 331 -9.32 14.85 -7.97
C SER A 331 -9.11 13.42 -7.51
N SER A 332 -9.48 13.10 -6.29
CA SER A 332 -9.48 11.74 -5.76
C SER A 332 -10.92 11.27 -5.64
N THR A 333 -11.16 10.05 -6.04
CA THR A 333 -12.41 9.38 -5.74
C THR A 333 -12.43 9.05 -4.26
N PRO A 334 -13.53 9.27 -3.52
CA PRO A 334 -13.70 8.77 -2.17
C PRO A 334 -13.47 7.25 -2.15
N ASN A 335 -12.91 6.74 -1.06
CA ASN A 335 -12.86 5.30 -0.86
C ASN A 335 -14.30 4.76 -0.76
N ILE A 336 -14.51 3.52 -1.22
CA ILE A 336 -15.83 2.88 -1.12
C ILE A 336 -16.30 2.82 0.34
N GLU A 337 -15.37 2.69 1.29
CA GLU A 337 -15.62 2.73 2.73
C GLU A 337 -16.18 4.07 3.21
N ASP A 338 -15.75 5.18 2.62
CA ASP A 338 -16.25 6.53 2.93
C ASP A 338 -17.66 6.79 2.37
N LEU A 339 -18.11 5.96 1.43
CA LEU A 339 -19.45 6.01 0.84
C LEU A 339 -20.46 5.09 1.54
N GLN A 340 -20.01 4.27 2.45
CA GLN A 340 -20.87 3.48 3.33
C GLN A 340 -21.29 4.40 4.48
N GLU A 341 -22.50 4.94 4.41
CA GLU A 341 -23.11 5.59 5.57
C GLU A 341 -23.16 4.58 6.73
N VAL A 342 -22.64 5.02 7.87
CA VAL A 342 -22.59 4.32 9.15
C VAL A 342 -24.01 4.00 9.64
#